data_e2fc1a3dd5629ae7edd90093d8177d7e
#
_entry.id   e2fc1a3dd5629ae7edd90093d8177d7e
#
_cell.length_a   1.000
_cell.length_b   1.000
_cell.length_c   1.000
_cell.angle_alpha   90.00
_cell.angle_beta   90.00
_cell.angle_gamma   90.00
#
_symmetry.space_group_name_H-M   'P 1'
#
loop_
_entity.id
_entity.type
_entity.pdbx_description
1 polymer ?
#
loop_
_entity_poly.entity_id
_entity_poly.type
_entity_poly.pdbx_seq_one_letter_code
_entity_poly.pdbx_strand_id
1 'polypeptide(L)'
;MKNKAKILAAILAAASVSMSLAGCSGDDTTSSDAASTGSETSTESTAEESSAAASGETVNLSWIQIGPQPNDLQMVTDAMNEYSKEKINVTCDYTYLDWGIYGDRMKAMIQGGEYFDIMFLNGSTVYTQPAETGRLAALEDYLDEVPDLKEFTPDSLWEGVTYKGHIYAIPTYKDSSCTNYWCWDKPTVDALSIPYEEINSFATLDPWLYTVQDAINNGTADSAIGQYALYLTNTGLNGYAPVDTYDLNVDNVFLGANIEKADGQIIRILEQPDVMENLKLLHKWYNDGIINPDASTATAAPTAKTVFFAQAYPGAEAGYSLSAGREVVMNVGEGPMYTTWTVQGSLNAISSSSEHIVESLKYLELCNLDSTMRNMLAYGVEGTHWTDNGDGTITRDEVKQSDYGPATYSQATFFTMSPITPNTADQWTQVQDWVEGSAESPYLGFMFDSAPVATELAACQALYAQYAPEIITGARDPETTVPEYYAAMDAAGLQTVQDEMQRQLEEFMASKTAE
;
A
#
# COMPACT_ATOMS: atom_id res chain seq x y z
N MET A 1 -19.56 -11.02 38.22
CA MET A 1 -18.87 -11.53 37.09
C MET A 1 -19.86 -11.86 35.95
N LYS A 2 -20.46 -10.87 35.35
CA LYS A 2 -21.35 -10.95 34.17
C LYS A 2 -21.57 -9.50 33.77
N ASN A 3 -20.73 -8.92 32.88
CA ASN A 3 -20.96 -7.67 32.13
C ASN A 3 -19.66 -7.15 31.48
N LYS A 4 -18.94 -8.00 30.71
CA LYS A 4 -17.84 -7.54 29.86
C LYS A 4 -17.87 -8.12 28.43
N ALA A 5 -18.98 -8.63 27.98
CA ALA A 5 -19.10 -9.28 26.66
C ALA A 5 -20.13 -8.59 25.76
N LYS A 6 -20.16 -7.27 25.69
CA LYS A 6 -21.12 -6.56 24.81
C LYS A 6 -20.60 -5.27 24.15
N ILE A 7 -19.30 -5.08 23.99
CA ILE A 7 -18.77 -3.87 23.32
C ILE A 7 -17.98 -4.19 22.02
N LEU A 8 -17.81 -5.44 21.65
CA LEU A 8 -17.00 -5.81 20.46
C LEU A 8 -17.81 -6.19 19.20
N ALA A 9 -19.05 -5.74 19.04
CA ALA A 9 -19.89 -6.10 17.92
C ALA A 9 -20.62 -4.91 17.28
N ALA A 10 -19.96 -3.76 17.09
CA ALA A 10 -20.60 -2.58 16.54
C ALA A 10 -19.75 -1.74 15.56
N ILE A 11 -18.79 -2.32 14.84
CA ILE A 11 -18.03 -1.61 13.80
C ILE A 11 -18.00 -2.42 12.48
N LEU A 12 -19.09 -3.03 12.09
CA LEU A 12 -19.21 -3.62 10.74
C LEU A 12 -20.68 -3.79 10.36
N ALA A 13 -21.39 -2.69 10.12
CA ALA A 13 -22.59 -2.69 9.30
C ALA A 13 -23.17 -1.26 9.21
N ALA A 14 -22.82 -0.49 8.19
CA ALA A 14 -23.67 0.53 7.61
C ALA A 14 -23.09 1.02 6.28
N ALA A 15 -23.31 0.28 5.23
CA ALA A 15 -23.33 0.81 3.89
C ALA A 15 -24.69 0.43 3.29
N SER A 16 -25.60 1.37 3.25
CA SER A 16 -26.53 1.57 2.12
C SER A 16 -27.68 2.49 2.51
N VAL A 17 -27.97 3.35 1.55
CA VAL A 17 -29.28 3.94 1.18
C VAL A 17 -29.58 5.37 1.61
N SER A 18 -29.43 6.16 0.58
CA SER A 18 -30.35 7.09 -0.13
C SER A 18 -30.59 8.50 0.39
N MET A 19 -30.29 9.37 -0.55
CA MET A 19 -30.90 10.62 -0.99
C MET A 19 -32.13 11.18 -0.22
N SER A 20 -32.06 12.45 0.11
CA SER A 20 -33.08 13.39 -0.35
C SER A 20 -32.68 14.85 -0.13
N LEU A 21 -33.06 15.63 -1.11
CA LEU A 21 -32.88 17.07 -1.35
C LEU A 21 -33.65 17.96 -0.37
N ALA A 22 -33.19 19.20 -0.40
CA ALA A 22 -33.86 20.49 -0.11
C ALA A 22 -33.29 21.18 1.14
N GLY A 23 -32.84 22.42 1.14
CA GLY A 23 -33.09 23.57 0.30
C GLY A 23 -33.07 24.81 1.20
N CYS A 24 -32.47 25.89 0.69
CA CYS A 24 -32.73 27.31 1.00
C CYS A 24 -32.27 27.93 2.34
N SER A 25 -31.30 28.81 2.26
CA SER A 25 -31.35 30.30 2.22
C SER A 25 -31.30 31.05 3.55
N GLY A 26 -30.52 32.13 3.50
CA GLY A 26 -30.73 33.37 4.21
C GLY A 26 -29.60 33.76 5.14
N ASP A 27 -28.69 34.52 4.65
CA ASP A 27 -28.52 35.97 4.78
C ASP A 27 -28.25 36.52 6.22
N ASP A 28 -27.21 37.18 6.35
CA ASP A 28 -26.91 38.60 6.54
C ASP A 28 -25.94 38.95 7.69
N THR A 29 -24.83 39.57 7.26
CA THR A 29 -24.19 40.81 7.75
C THR A 29 -23.98 41.03 9.26
N THR A 30 -22.82 41.43 9.71
CA THR A 30 -22.12 42.73 9.66
C THR A 30 -20.92 42.75 10.59
N SER A 31 -19.80 43.16 10.09
CA SER A 31 -18.81 44.19 10.42
C SER A 31 -18.71 44.72 11.87
N SER A 32 -17.51 44.83 12.37
CA SER A 32 -16.80 46.11 12.61
C SER A 32 -15.53 45.90 13.45
N ASP A 33 -14.44 46.34 12.88
CA ASP A 33 -13.42 47.26 13.34
C ASP A 33 -13.21 47.48 14.84
N ALA A 34 -11.94 47.40 15.26
CA ALA A 34 -11.16 48.56 15.68
C ALA A 34 -9.75 48.18 16.15
N ALA A 35 -8.83 48.95 15.64
CA ALA A 35 -7.41 49.00 15.90
C ALA A 35 -7.06 49.55 17.29
N SER A 36 -5.81 49.30 17.77
CA SER A 36 -4.85 50.35 18.05
C SER A 36 -3.71 49.93 19.00
N THR A 37 -2.49 50.12 18.48
CA THR A 37 -1.27 50.69 19.12
C THR A 37 -0.75 50.05 20.42
N GLY A 38 0.46 49.54 20.52
CA GLY A 38 1.77 50.10 20.23
C GLY A 38 2.54 50.33 21.52
N SER A 39 3.71 49.77 21.68
CA SER A 39 4.88 50.47 22.19
C SER A 39 6.11 49.56 22.34
N GLU A 40 7.21 50.04 21.79
CA GLU A 40 8.55 49.49 21.86
C GLU A 40 9.12 49.51 23.28
N THR A 41 9.98 48.54 23.60
CA THR A 41 11.20 48.84 24.36
C THR A 41 12.27 47.77 24.08
N SER A 42 13.38 48.22 23.58
CA SER A 42 14.63 47.51 23.32
C SER A 42 15.38 47.17 24.62
N THR A 43 16.03 46.01 24.68
CA THR A 43 17.36 45.90 25.30
C THR A 43 18.17 44.76 24.69
N GLU A 44 19.44 45.07 24.47
CA GLU A 44 20.49 44.31 23.80
C GLU A 44 21.00 43.08 24.52
N SER A 45 21.49 42.15 23.67
CA SER A 45 22.76 41.39 23.76
C SER A 45 22.83 40.16 24.62
N THR A 46 22.96 39.00 23.97
CA THR A 46 24.25 38.27 23.88
C THR A 46 24.14 37.17 22.84
N ALA A 47 25.17 37.06 22.00
CA ALA A 47 25.26 36.09 20.92
C ALA A 47 25.54 34.66 21.45
N GLU A 48 24.75 33.69 21.01
CA GLU A 48 25.14 32.29 20.86
C GLU A 48 24.76 31.88 19.44
N GLU A 49 25.69 31.21 18.77
CA GLU A 49 25.51 30.69 17.40
C GLU A 49 24.31 29.75 17.34
N SER A 50 23.24 30.22 16.77
CA SER A 50 22.08 29.43 16.39
C SER A 50 21.95 29.49 14.88
N SER A 51 21.89 28.33 14.24
CA SER A 51 21.57 28.14 12.84
C SER A 51 20.50 29.13 12.39
N ALA A 52 20.71 29.77 11.26
CA ALA A 52 19.84 30.81 10.71
C ALA A 52 18.43 30.24 10.47
N ALA A 53 17.50 30.55 11.36
CA ALA A 53 16.07 30.43 11.08
C ALA A 53 15.75 31.40 9.92
N ALA A 54 15.19 30.89 8.84
CA ALA A 54 14.73 31.67 7.71
C ALA A 54 13.71 32.71 8.18
N SER A 55 14.00 34.00 7.99
CA SER A 55 13.18 35.13 8.39
C SER A 55 12.02 35.38 7.40
N GLY A 56 11.22 34.34 7.08
CA GLY A 56 10.05 34.41 6.21
C GLY A 56 8.76 34.07 6.95
N GLU A 57 7.62 34.34 6.32
CA GLU A 57 6.32 33.87 6.79
C GLU A 57 6.33 32.32 6.83
N THR A 58 5.73 31.73 7.85
CA THR A 58 5.61 30.26 7.96
C THR A 58 4.69 29.76 6.85
N VAL A 59 5.16 28.80 6.06
CA VAL A 59 4.35 28.15 5.02
C VAL A 59 3.49 27.06 5.66
N ASN A 60 2.21 27.05 5.34
CA ASN A 60 1.29 25.98 5.77
C ASN A 60 0.89 25.12 4.58
N LEU A 61 1.24 23.85 4.61
CA LEU A 61 0.95 22.86 3.60
C LEU A 61 -0.35 22.10 3.90
N SER A 62 -0.87 21.43 2.90
CA SER A 62 -1.96 20.46 3.02
C SER A 62 -1.52 19.09 2.46
N TRP A 63 -1.76 18.01 3.23
CA TRP A 63 -1.43 16.65 2.82
C TRP A 63 -2.62 15.72 2.90
N ILE A 64 -3.02 15.14 1.76
CA ILE A 64 -4.14 14.19 1.67
C ILE A 64 -3.61 12.77 1.86
N GLN A 65 -4.09 12.11 2.90
CA GLN A 65 -3.70 10.76 3.31
C GLN A 65 -4.85 9.76 3.14
N ILE A 66 -4.51 8.48 3.00
CA ILE A 66 -5.45 7.37 2.93
C ILE A 66 -5.66 6.72 4.31
N GLY A 67 -6.90 6.32 4.58
CA GLY A 67 -7.28 5.58 5.79
C GLY A 67 -8.27 6.33 6.68
N PRO A 68 -8.74 5.69 7.76
CA PRO A 68 -9.61 6.36 8.72
C PRO A 68 -8.85 7.49 9.43
N GLN A 69 -9.54 8.58 9.65
CA GLN A 69 -8.97 9.71 10.40
C GLN A 69 -8.70 9.28 11.85
N PRO A 70 -7.46 9.41 12.35
CA PRO A 70 -7.14 9.14 13.75
C PRO A 70 -7.92 10.05 14.71
N ASN A 71 -8.30 9.52 15.89
CA ASN A 71 -9.02 10.29 16.91
C ASN A 71 -8.22 11.49 17.40
N ASP A 72 -6.93 11.30 17.64
CA ASP A 72 -6.03 12.33 18.19
C ASP A 72 -5.24 13.06 17.10
N LEU A 73 -5.76 13.08 15.85
CA LEU A 73 -5.09 13.73 14.70
C LEU A 73 -4.66 15.16 15.03
N GLN A 74 -5.54 15.99 15.61
CA GLN A 74 -5.24 17.39 15.90
C GLN A 74 -4.08 17.53 16.88
N MET A 75 -4.08 16.74 17.97
CA MET A 75 -3.00 16.77 18.97
C MET A 75 -1.64 16.42 18.33
N VAL A 76 -1.62 15.41 17.47
CA VAL A 76 -0.39 14.98 16.80
C VAL A 76 0.05 16.01 15.76
N THR A 77 -0.89 16.55 14.99
CA THR A 77 -0.62 17.62 14.01
C THR A 77 -0.03 18.85 14.68
N ASP A 78 -0.56 19.27 15.83
CA ASP A 78 -0.03 20.42 16.58
C ASP A 78 1.42 20.18 17.01
N ALA A 79 1.74 18.98 17.53
CA ALA A 79 3.10 18.61 17.92
C ALA A 79 4.07 18.54 16.72
N MET A 80 3.64 17.94 15.60
CA MET A 80 4.43 17.92 14.37
C MET A 80 4.68 19.33 13.82
N ASN A 81 3.66 20.19 13.86
CA ASN A 81 3.76 21.57 13.37
C ASN A 81 4.66 22.45 14.24
N GLU A 82 4.67 22.24 15.57
CA GLU A 82 5.65 22.91 16.45
C GLU A 82 7.07 22.50 16.05
N TYR A 83 7.31 21.20 15.86
CA TYR A 83 8.61 20.67 15.49
C TYR A 83 9.07 21.08 14.10
N SER A 84 8.26 20.91 13.08
CA SER A 84 8.60 21.22 11.69
C SER A 84 8.78 22.73 11.45
N LYS A 85 8.01 23.55 12.15
CA LYS A 85 8.18 25.00 12.13
C LYS A 85 9.54 25.42 12.67
N GLU A 86 10.02 24.79 13.76
CA GLU A 86 11.36 25.04 14.32
C GLU A 86 12.45 24.62 13.34
N LYS A 87 12.29 23.47 12.68
CA LYS A 87 13.31 22.88 11.79
C LYS A 87 13.41 23.56 10.43
N ILE A 88 12.28 23.79 9.78
CA ILE A 88 12.21 24.20 8.36
C ILE A 88 11.24 25.35 8.10
N ASN A 89 10.64 25.93 9.14
CA ASN A 89 9.62 27.00 9.07
C ASN A 89 8.39 26.63 8.21
N VAL A 90 7.98 25.35 8.23
CA VAL A 90 6.82 24.81 7.52
C VAL A 90 5.89 24.11 8.51
N THR A 91 4.58 24.24 8.30
CA THR A 91 3.53 23.47 8.99
C THR A 91 2.70 22.70 7.96
N CYS A 92 1.94 21.71 8.40
CA CYS A 92 1.13 20.90 7.50
C CYS A 92 -0.20 20.51 8.15
N ASP A 93 -1.29 20.66 7.40
CA ASP A 93 -2.61 20.16 7.76
C ASP A 93 -2.86 18.83 7.04
N TYR A 94 -3.37 17.83 7.79
CA TYR A 94 -3.62 16.50 7.27
C TYR A 94 -5.11 16.25 7.06
N THR A 95 -5.46 15.73 5.89
CA THR A 95 -6.81 15.25 5.59
C THR A 95 -6.76 13.76 5.31
N TYR A 96 -7.50 12.96 6.07
CA TYR A 96 -7.62 11.52 5.86
C TYR A 96 -8.90 11.20 5.11
N LEU A 97 -8.79 10.39 4.06
CA LEU A 97 -9.91 9.85 3.30
C LEU A 97 -9.96 8.34 3.50
N ASP A 98 -11.08 7.84 3.99
CA ASP A 98 -11.27 6.40 4.27
C ASP A 98 -11.05 5.54 3.02
N TRP A 99 -10.55 4.33 3.23
CA TRP A 99 -10.21 3.34 2.20
C TRP A 99 -11.28 3.19 1.13
N GLY A 100 -12.55 3.08 1.54
CA GLY A 100 -13.67 2.82 0.64
C GLY A 100 -14.01 3.97 -0.29
N ILE A 101 -13.58 5.19 0.01
CA ILE A 101 -13.90 6.39 -0.78
C ILE A 101 -12.67 7.06 -1.40
N TYR A 102 -11.47 6.65 -0.98
CA TYR A 102 -10.22 7.32 -1.35
C TYR A 102 -10.06 7.47 -2.87
N GLY A 103 -10.16 6.37 -3.61
CA GLY A 103 -9.93 6.37 -5.06
C GLY A 103 -10.85 7.31 -5.83
N ASP A 104 -12.14 7.28 -5.52
CA ASP A 104 -13.14 8.13 -6.20
C ASP A 104 -12.99 9.59 -5.78
N ARG A 105 -12.76 9.85 -4.49
CA ARG A 105 -12.59 11.21 -3.96
C ARG A 105 -11.31 11.85 -4.50
N MET A 106 -10.19 11.13 -4.49
CA MET A 106 -8.92 11.56 -5.06
C MET A 106 -9.07 11.94 -6.55
N LYS A 107 -9.67 11.06 -7.36
CA LYS A 107 -9.93 11.35 -8.79
C LYS A 107 -10.78 12.62 -8.96
N ALA A 108 -11.83 12.78 -8.16
CA ALA A 108 -12.70 13.96 -8.21
C ALA A 108 -11.92 15.23 -7.84
N MET A 109 -11.08 15.20 -6.81
CA MET A 109 -10.25 16.34 -6.37
C MET A 109 -9.26 16.75 -7.46
N ILE A 110 -8.52 15.80 -8.02
CA ILE A 110 -7.54 16.06 -9.09
C ILE A 110 -8.23 16.61 -10.34
N GLN A 111 -9.32 15.98 -10.79
CA GLN A 111 -10.05 16.42 -11.98
C GLN A 111 -10.76 17.76 -11.76
N GLY A 112 -11.29 17.99 -10.57
CA GLY A 112 -11.93 19.23 -10.17
C GLY A 112 -10.95 20.40 -9.98
N GLY A 113 -9.64 20.12 -9.90
CA GLY A 113 -8.63 21.13 -9.60
C GLY A 113 -8.74 21.66 -8.17
N GLU A 114 -9.20 20.82 -7.22
CA GLU A 114 -9.17 21.18 -5.80
C GLU A 114 -7.71 21.36 -5.37
N TYR A 115 -7.46 22.40 -4.54
CA TYR A 115 -6.12 22.68 -4.07
C TYR A 115 -5.67 21.64 -3.03
N PHE A 116 -4.46 21.15 -3.20
CA PHE A 116 -3.67 20.44 -2.20
C PHE A 116 -2.19 20.64 -2.53
N ASP A 117 -1.33 20.48 -1.54
CA ASP A 117 0.12 20.48 -1.77
C ASP A 117 0.63 19.07 -2.02
N ILE A 118 0.37 18.15 -1.10
CA ILE A 118 0.82 16.76 -1.16
C ILE A 118 -0.38 15.81 -1.14
N MET A 119 -0.30 14.74 -1.94
CA MET A 119 -1.32 13.69 -1.98
C MET A 119 -0.68 12.31 -2.11
N PHE A 120 -1.13 11.35 -1.30
CA PHE A 120 -0.78 9.95 -1.47
C PHE A 120 -1.38 9.38 -2.75
N LEU A 121 -0.58 8.65 -3.52
CA LEU A 121 -1.02 7.89 -4.70
C LEU A 121 -0.53 6.44 -4.59
N ASN A 122 -1.27 5.51 -5.19
CA ASN A 122 -0.81 4.14 -5.38
C ASN A 122 -1.27 3.55 -6.70
N GLY A 123 -0.32 3.01 -7.46
CA GLY A 123 -0.55 2.35 -8.75
C GLY A 123 -0.41 3.27 -9.96
N SER A 124 -0.10 2.65 -11.09
CA SER A 124 0.30 3.32 -12.32
C SER A 124 -0.79 4.23 -12.90
N THR A 125 -2.02 3.76 -13.00
CA THR A 125 -3.11 4.53 -13.63
C THR A 125 -3.44 5.81 -12.85
N VAL A 126 -3.41 5.78 -11.51
CA VAL A 126 -3.66 6.97 -10.68
C VAL A 126 -2.46 7.91 -10.62
N TYR A 127 -1.31 7.47 -11.09
CA TYR A 127 -0.09 8.26 -11.21
C TYR A 127 0.05 8.89 -12.60
N THR A 128 -0.03 8.09 -13.66
CA THR A 128 0.24 8.53 -15.04
C THR A 128 -0.82 9.48 -15.58
N GLN A 129 -2.12 9.22 -15.34
CA GLN A 129 -3.19 10.06 -15.86
C GLN A 129 -3.16 11.51 -15.33
N PRO A 130 -2.98 11.77 -14.03
CA PRO A 130 -2.80 13.14 -13.54
C PRO A 130 -1.51 13.79 -14.04
N ALA A 131 -0.42 13.04 -14.18
CA ALA A 131 0.84 13.52 -14.75
C ALA A 131 0.65 14.02 -16.19
N GLU A 132 0.03 13.20 -17.05
CA GLU A 132 -0.26 13.56 -18.45
C GLU A 132 -1.16 14.77 -18.61
N THR A 133 -2.14 14.92 -17.71
CA THR A 133 -3.06 16.06 -17.73
C THR A 133 -2.48 17.30 -17.05
N GLY A 134 -1.20 17.26 -16.64
CA GLY A 134 -0.49 18.39 -16.01
C GLY A 134 -1.07 18.76 -14.64
N ARG A 135 -1.59 17.79 -13.89
CA ARG A 135 -2.14 17.98 -12.55
C ARG A 135 -1.13 17.74 -11.44
N LEU A 136 -0.02 17.08 -11.76
CA LEU A 136 1.11 16.87 -10.85
C LEU A 136 2.28 17.74 -11.26
N ALA A 137 3.06 18.18 -10.30
CA ALA A 137 4.30 18.91 -10.54
C ALA A 137 5.39 17.92 -11.01
N ALA A 138 6.15 18.33 -12.03
CA ALA A 138 7.38 17.65 -12.42
C ALA A 138 8.47 18.06 -11.41
N LEU A 139 9.10 17.08 -10.76
CA LEU A 139 9.92 17.32 -9.57
C LEU A 139 11.43 17.30 -9.84
N GLU A 140 11.87 16.79 -10.98
CA GLU A 140 13.29 16.59 -11.29
C GLU A 140 14.13 17.87 -11.14
N ASP A 141 13.58 19.04 -11.49
CA ASP A 141 14.25 20.33 -11.37
C ASP A 141 14.34 20.84 -9.91
N TYR A 142 13.56 20.25 -8.99
CA TYR A 142 13.49 20.63 -7.58
C TYR A 142 14.20 19.67 -6.65
N LEU A 143 14.59 18.47 -7.10
CA LEU A 143 15.23 17.46 -6.25
C LEU A 143 16.60 17.89 -5.72
N ASP A 144 17.25 18.85 -6.36
CA ASP A 144 18.51 19.43 -5.85
C ASP A 144 18.30 20.33 -4.62
N GLU A 145 17.05 20.71 -4.28
CA GLU A 145 16.70 21.41 -3.04
C GLU A 145 16.58 20.46 -1.83
N VAL A 146 16.53 19.14 -2.09
CA VAL A 146 16.43 18.06 -1.09
C VAL A 146 17.44 16.94 -1.41
N PRO A 147 18.74 17.27 -1.42
CA PRO A 147 19.78 16.34 -1.86
C PRO A 147 19.87 15.09 -0.99
N ASP A 148 19.58 15.20 0.30
CA ASP A 148 19.66 14.08 1.24
C ASP A 148 18.52 13.08 0.99
N LEU A 149 17.30 13.54 0.67
CA LEU A 149 16.18 12.68 0.27
C LEU A 149 16.46 12.01 -1.09
N LYS A 150 17.06 12.76 -2.02
CA LYS A 150 17.43 12.26 -3.35
C LYS A 150 18.45 11.10 -3.25
N GLU A 151 19.50 11.28 -2.42
CA GLU A 151 20.54 10.26 -2.17
C GLU A 151 20.01 9.07 -1.37
N PHE A 152 19.12 9.32 -0.41
CA PHE A 152 18.51 8.28 0.43
C PHE A 152 17.62 7.31 -0.38
N THR A 153 17.00 7.78 -1.45
CA THR A 153 16.07 6.99 -2.27
C THR A 153 16.84 6.23 -3.35
N PRO A 154 16.77 4.88 -3.39
CA PRO A 154 17.47 4.06 -4.38
C PRO A 154 17.09 4.38 -5.83
N ASP A 155 18.03 4.17 -6.75
CA ASP A 155 17.84 4.39 -8.18
C ASP A 155 16.66 3.58 -8.76
N SER A 156 16.47 2.34 -8.31
CA SER A 156 15.33 1.49 -8.70
C SER A 156 13.97 2.14 -8.40
N LEU A 157 13.88 2.88 -7.30
CA LEU A 157 12.65 3.60 -6.94
C LEU A 157 12.44 4.81 -7.85
N TRP A 158 13.52 5.55 -8.16
CA TRP A 158 13.45 6.67 -9.12
C TRP A 158 13.08 6.17 -10.52
N GLU A 159 13.64 5.03 -10.96
CA GLU A 159 13.28 4.41 -12.23
C GLU A 159 11.78 4.02 -12.25
N GLY A 160 11.28 3.40 -11.19
CA GLY A 160 9.88 2.99 -11.06
C GLY A 160 8.86 4.13 -11.04
N VAL A 161 9.29 5.39 -10.81
CA VAL A 161 8.43 6.58 -10.85
C VAL A 161 8.75 7.54 -12.00
N THR A 162 9.75 7.25 -12.82
CA THR A 162 10.08 8.08 -13.98
C THR A 162 9.11 7.77 -15.12
N TYR A 163 8.27 8.73 -15.48
CA TYR A 163 7.28 8.61 -16.54
C TYR A 163 7.55 9.61 -17.67
N LYS A 164 7.81 9.11 -18.87
CA LYS A 164 8.15 9.94 -20.06
C LYS A 164 9.30 10.92 -19.80
N GLY A 165 10.27 10.51 -18.97
CA GLY A 165 11.46 11.30 -18.63
C GLY A 165 11.27 12.29 -17.48
N HIS A 166 10.14 12.27 -16.80
CA HIS A 166 9.81 13.15 -15.68
C HIS A 166 9.46 12.37 -14.40
N ILE A 167 9.72 12.98 -13.24
CA ILE A 167 9.35 12.45 -11.92
C ILE A 167 8.22 13.30 -11.36
N TYR A 168 7.06 12.69 -11.04
CA TYR A 168 5.88 13.40 -10.55
C TYR A 168 5.49 13.06 -9.10
N ALA A 169 6.25 12.20 -8.44
CA ALA A 169 6.04 11.85 -7.05
C ALA A 169 7.32 11.37 -6.39
N ILE A 170 7.40 11.49 -5.07
CA ILE A 170 8.43 10.88 -4.24
C ILE A 170 7.96 9.45 -3.90
N PRO A 171 8.71 8.41 -4.26
CA PRO A 171 8.41 7.04 -3.87
C PRO A 171 8.74 6.84 -2.39
N THR A 172 7.90 6.07 -1.69
CA THR A 172 8.17 5.75 -0.29
C THR A 172 9.16 4.61 -0.20
N TYR A 173 10.38 4.88 0.27
CA TYR A 173 11.39 3.85 0.49
C TYR A 173 11.09 3.06 1.77
N LYS A 174 10.59 1.83 1.59
CA LYS A 174 10.15 0.92 2.65
C LYS A 174 10.39 -0.53 2.21
N ASP A 175 9.45 -1.46 2.44
CA ASP A 175 9.38 -2.80 1.85
C ASP A 175 8.92 -2.75 0.37
N SER A 176 9.56 -1.86 -0.42
CA SER A 176 9.12 -1.51 -1.79
C SER A 176 9.39 -2.59 -2.83
N SER A 177 10.20 -3.61 -2.51
CA SER A 177 10.22 -4.86 -3.26
C SER A 177 9.15 -5.80 -2.72
N CYS A 178 8.29 -6.31 -3.58
CA CYS A 178 7.27 -7.25 -3.13
C CYS A 178 7.93 -8.56 -2.68
N THR A 179 7.72 -8.92 -1.43
CA THR A 179 8.00 -10.25 -0.90
C THR A 179 6.71 -10.77 -0.30
N ASN A 180 6.22 -11.89 -0.77
CA ASN A 180 5.03 -12.54 -0.23
C ASN A 180 5.43 -13.76 0.60
N TYR A 181 4.80 -13.88 1.74
CA TYR A 181 5.07 -14.91 2.73
C TYR A 181 3.87 -15.83 2.92
N TRP A 182 4.15 -17.11 3.13
CA TRP A 182 3.22 -18.03 3.76
C TRP A 182 3.22 -17.79 5.26
N CYS A 183 2.13 -17.26 5.78
CA CYS A 183 1.95 -16.92 7.19
C CYS A 183 1.09 -17.99 7.85
N TRP A 184 1.56 -18.58 8.95
CA TRP A 184 0.93 -19.73 9.62
C TRP A 184 0.59 -19.42 11.08
N ASP A 185 -0.55 -19.94 11.52
CA ASP A 185 -0.90 -20.01 12.95
C ASP A 185 0.11 -20.93 13.66
N LYS A 186 1.00 -20.38 14.49
CA LYS A 186 2.05 -21.16 15.15
C LYS A 186 1.52 -22.28 16.04
N PRO A 187 0.45 -22.09 16.85
CA PRO A 187 -0.14 -23.21 17.60
C PRO A 187 -0.55 -24.39 16.71
N THR A 188 -1.05 -24.15 15.51
CA THR A 188 -1.38 -25.22 14.54
C THR A 188 -0.12 -25.87 13.98
N VAL A 189 0.90 -25.08 13.64
CA VAL A 189 2.20 -25.60 13.21
C VAL A 189 2.80 -26.54 14.25
N ASP A 190 2.85 -26.13 15.52
CA ASP A 190 3.41 -26.92 16.61
C ASP A 190 2.60 -28.20 16.87
N ALA A 191 1.26 -28.11 16.88
CA ALA A 191 0.37 -29.25 17.13
C ALA A 191 0.46 -30.33 16.05
N LEU A 192 0.63 -29.93 14.79
CA LEU A 192 0.64 -30.83 13.63
C LEU A 192 2.06 -31.08 13.08
N SER A 193 3.09 -30.48 13.69
CA SER A 193 4.49 -30.57 13.26
C SER A 193 4.67 -30.20 11.79
N ILE A 194 4.07 -29.07 11.37
CA ILE A 194 4.13 -28.57 10.00
C ILE A 194 5.52 -27.96 9.75
N PRO A 195 6.28 -28.42 8.74
CA PRO A 195 7.57 -27.85 8.39
C PRO A 195 7.38 -26.55 7.58
N TYR A 196 6.82 -25.52 8.21
CA TYR A 196 6.40 -24.30 7.54
C TYR A 196 7.57 -23.59 6.81
N GLU A 197 8.80 -23.73 7.28
CA GLU A 197 10.00 -23.19 6.66
C GLU A 197 10.33 -23.83 5.29
N GLU A 198 9.77 -25.00 4.99
CA GLU A 198 9.95 -25.70 3.72
C GLU A 198 8.78 -25.44 2.74
N ILE A 199 7.74 -24.72 3.18
CA ILE A 199 6.53 -24.47 2.38
C ILE A 199 6.68 -23.11 1.67
N ASN A 200 6.99 -23.16 0.37
CA ASN A 200 7.24 -21.99 -0.47
C ASN A 200 6.46 -21.97 -1.79
N SER A 201 5.56 -22.92 -2.02
CA SER A 201 4.78 -23.03 -3.26
C SER A 201 3.45 -23.76 -3.01
N PHE A 202 2.52 -23.68 -3.96
CA PHE A 202 1.25 -24.41 -3.89
C PHE A 202 1.47 -25.91 -3.78
N ALA A 203 2.46 -26.44 -4.51
CA ALA A 203 2.78 -27.86 -4.48
C ALA A 203 3.30 -28.33 -3.10
N THR A 204 4.13 -27.54 -2.44
CA THR A 204 4.62 -27.83 -1.08
C THR A 204 3.56 -27.58 -0.01
N LEU A 205 2.61 -26.69 -0.27
CA LEU A 205 1.47 -26.40 0.61
C LEU A 205 0.39 -27.51 0.57
N ASP A 206 0.13 -28.11 -0.61
CA ASP A 206 -0.97 -29.05 -0.84
C ASP A 206 -1.14 -30.11 0.26
N PRO A 207 -0.14 -30.94 0.63
CA PRO A 207 -0.33 -32.01 1.62
C PRO A 207 -0.67 -31.48 3.03
N TRP A 208 -0.21 -30.29 3.37
CA TRP A 208 -0.41 -29.72 4.69
C TRP A 208 -1.79 -29.12 4.87
N LEU A 209 -2.41 -28.60 3.81
CA LEU A 209 -3.81 -28.18 3.84
C LEU A 209 -4.73 -29.35 4.17
N TYR A 210 -4.49 -30.52 3.61
CA TYR A 210 -5.26 -31.74 3.95
C TYR A 210 -5.01 -32.18 5.39
N THR A 211 -3.77 -32.16 5.85
CA THR A 211 -3.43 -32.49 7.25
C THR A 211 -4.18 -31.57 8.23
N VAL A 212 -4.24 -30.28 7.95
CA VAL A 212 -4.98 -29.31 8.76
C VAL A 212 -6.47 -29.56 8.68
N GLN A 213 -7.04 -29.77 7.49
CA GLN A 213 -8.47 -30.00 7.32
C GLN A 213 -8.92 -31.28 8.01
N ASP A 214 -8.12 -32.34 7.98
CA ASP A 214 -8.39 -33.59 8.72
C ASP A 214 -8.41 -33.33 10.23
N ALA A 215 -7.47 -32.53 10.76
CA ALA A 215 -7.46 -32.15 12.17
C ALA A 215 -8.70 -31.30 12.56
N ILE A 216 -9.15 -30.41 11.70
CA ILE A 216 -10.39 -29.65 11.87
C ILE A 216 -11.60 -30.60 11.90
N ASN A 217 -11.72 -31.48 10.91
CA ASN A 217 -12.84 -32.41 10.77
C ASN A 217 -12.94 -33.40 11.94
N ASN A 218 -11.80 -33.81 12.49
CA ASN A 218 -11.73 -34.73 13.64
C ASN A 218 -11.85 -34.02 15.00
N GLY A 219 -11.96 -32.67 15.01
CA GLY A 219 -12.06 -31.89 16.23
C GLY A 219 -10.78 -31.88 17.08
N THR A 220 -9.61 -32.12 16.47
CA THR A 220 -8.29 -32.10 17.11
C THR A 220 -7.57 -30.78 16.86
N ALA A 221 -7.99 -29.99 15.86
CA ALA A 221 -7.51 -28.64 15.66
C ALA A 221 -8.14 -27.65 16.66
N ASP A 222 -7.44 -26.55 16.94
CA ASP A 222 -8.00 -25.46 17.72
C ASP A 222 -9.18 -24.81 16.96
N SER A 223 -10.34 -24.71 17.63
CA SER A 223 -11.55 -24.13 17.01
C SER A 223 -11.42 -22.65 16.63
N ALA A 224 -10.41 -21.96 17.16
CA ALA A 224 -10.16 -20.55 16.84
C ALA A 224 -9.75 -20.30 15.38
N ILE A 225 -9.15 -21.31 14.69
CA ILE A 225 -8.73 -21.18 13.29
C ILE A 225 -9.88 -21.37 12.28
N GLY A 226 -11.10 -21.61 12.75
CA GLY A 226 -12.29 -21.77 11.92
C GLY A 226 -12.51 -23.18 11.38
N GLN A 227 -13.22 -23.30 10.26
CA GLN A 227 -13.71 -24.57 9.70
C GLN A 227 -12.97 -25.00 8.42
N TYR A 228 -12.13 -24.14 7.87
CA TYR A 228 -11.43 -24.38 6.60
C TYR A 228 -9.94 -24.20 6.80
N ALA A 229 -9.16 -25.12 6.24
CA ALA A 229 -7.69 -25.03 6.29
C ALA A 229 -7.17 -23.79 5.56
N LEU A 230 -7.85 -23.39 4.48
CA LEU A 230 -7.54 -22.17 3.74
C LEU A 230 -8.81 -21.32 3.58
N TYR A 231 -8.83 -20.13 4.17
CA TYR A 231 -9.96 -19.21 4.03
C TYR A 231 -9.63 -18.12 3.01
N LEU A 232 -10.42 -18.03 1.95
CA LEU A 232 -10.26 -17.03 0.89
C LEU A 232 -11.45 -16.05 0.86
N THR A 233 -11.19 -14.87 0.33
CA THR A 233 -12.19 -13.88 -0.07
C THR A 233 -12.26 -13.80 -1.59
N ASN A 234 -13.15 -12.97 -2.13
CA ASN A 234 -13.30 -12.75 -3.57
C ASN A 234 -12.05 -12.15 -4.26
N THR A 235 -11.06 -11.75 -3.48
CA THR A 235 -9.74 -11.36 -3.99
C THR A 235 -8.79 -12.54 -4.22
N GLY A 236 -9.21 -13.75 -3.84
CA GLY A 236 -8.50 -15.01 -4.09
C GLY A 236 -7.25 -15.20 -3.23
N LEU A 237 -6.40 -16.10 -3.71
CA LEU A 237 -5.08 -16.36 -3.16
C LEU A 237 -4.02 -15.81 -4.12
N ASN A 238 -3.28 -14.80 -3.73
CA ASN A 238 -2.10 -14.37 -4.47
C ASN A 238 -1.07 -15.51 -4.53
N GLY A 239 -0.12 -15.45 -5.46
CA GLY A 239 0.88 -16.50 -5.64
C GLY A 239 0.48 -17.59 -6.65
N TYR A 240 -0.72 -17.55 -7.24
CA TYR A 240 -1.06 -18.40 -8.39
C TYR A 240 -0.20 -18.05 -9.63
N ALA A 241 0.23 -16.80 -9.76
CA ALA A 241 1.18 -16.31 -10.74
C ALA A 241 2.29 -15.55 -9.98
N PRO A 242 3.43 -16.20 -9.68
CA PRO A 242 4.45 -15.65 -8.79
C PRO A 242 5.04 -14.32 -9.29
N VAL A 243 5.25 -13.37 -8.38
CA VAL A 243 5.75 -12.02 -8.70
C VAL A 243 7.22 -11.99 -9.15
N ASP A 244 7.98 -13.03 -8.87
CA ASP A 244 9.35 -13.23 -9.37
C ASP A 244 9.41 -13.89 -10.75
N THR A 245 8.27 -14.32 -11.28
CA THR A 245 8.15 -14.92 -12.60
C THR A 245 7.36 -14.05 -13.57
N TYR A 246 6.32 -13.34 -13.08
CA TYR A 246 5.39 -12.57 -13.91
C TYR A 246 5.25 -11.14 -13.44
N ASP A 247 5.43 -10.20 -14.37
CA ASP A 247 5.22 -8.76 -14.18
C ASP A 247 4.19 -8.21 -15.16
N LEU A 248 3.86 -6.94 -15.03
CA LEU A 248 2.98 -6.19 -15.91
C LEU A 248 1.51 -6.67 -15.95
N ASN A 249 1.00 -7.31 -14.89
CA ASN A 249 -0.44 -7.57 -14.77
C ASN A 249 -1.20 -6.25 -14.59
N VAL A 250 -1.12 -5.41 -15.62
CA VAL A 250 -1.64 -4.05 -15.62
C VAL A 250 -3.16 -4.08 -15.78
N ASP A 251 -3.82 -3.20 -15.04
CA ASP A 251 -5.25 -2.93 -15.19
C ASP A 251 -6.18 -4.13 -15.03
N ASN A 252 -5.70 -5.19 -14.35
CA ASN A 252 -6.54 -6.35 -13.99
C ASN A 252 -7.21 -7.04 -15.19
N VAL A 253 -6.41 -7.44 -16.20
CA VAL A 253 -6.92 -8.19 -17.35
C VAL A 253 -6.17 -9.52 -17.62
N PHE A 254 -5.31 -9.93 -16.66
CA PHE A 254 -4.45 -11.13 -16.76
C PHE A 254 -3.54 -11.16 -18.00
N LEU A 255 -3.06 -9.98 -18.41
CA LEU A 255 -1.94 -9.81 -19.34
C LEU A 255 -0.68 -9.46 -18.54
N GLY A 256 0.46 -9.95 -18.96
CA GLY A 256 1.74 -9.66 -18.32
C GLY A 256 2.92 -10.09 -19.16
N ALA A 257 4.11 -10.04 -18.57
CA ALA A 257 5.35 -10.49 -19.20
C ALA A 257 6.11 -11.43 -18.25
N ASN A 258 6.87 -12.37 -18.81
CA ASN A 258 7.68 -13.29 -18.02
C ASN A 258 9.04 -12.64 -17.72
N ILE A 259 9.36 -12.50 -16.43
CA ILE A 259 10.59 -11.88 -15.94
C ILE A 259 11.82 -12.72 -16.26
N GLU A 260 11.73 -14.05 -16.07
CA GLU A 260 12.86 -14.96 -16.30
C GLU A 260 13.27 -15.02 -17.77
N LYS A 261 12.29 -14.97 -18.70
CA LYS A 261 12.57 -14.96 -20.13
C LYS A 261 13.10 -13.62 -20.60
N ALA A 262 12.65 -12.53 -20.00
CA ALA A 262 13.00 -11.15 -20.35
C ALA A 262 12.92 -10.88 -21.87
N ASP A 263 11.95 -11.53 -22.55
CA ASP A 263 11.82 -11.53 -24.01
C ASP A 263 10.93 -10.39 -24.53
N GLY A 264 10.38 -9.58 -23.62
CA GLY A 264 9.52 -8.44 -23.95
C GLY A 264 8.18 -8.83 -24.57
N GLN A 265 7.72 -10.09 -24.36
CA GLN A 265 6.44 -10.54 -24.91
C GLN A 265 5.32 -10.36 -23.88
N ILE A 266 4.25 -9.69 -24.31
CA ILE A 266 3.00 -9.63 -23.54
C ILE A 266 2.23 -10.92 -23.75
N ILE A 267 2.01 -11.63 -22.64
CA ILE A 267 1.40 -12.95 -22.60
C ILE A 267 0.08 -12.95 -21.80
N ARG A 268 -0.76 -13.94 -22.06
CA ARG A 268 -1.94 -14.27 -21.26
C ARG A 268 -1.48 -15.11 -20.07
N ILE A 269 -1.50 -14.51 -18.87
CA ILE A 269 -0.91 -15.11 -17.66
C ILE A 269 -1.62 -16.43 -17.31
N LEU A 270 -2.96 -16.47 -17.36
CA LEU A 270 -3.71 -17.68 -16.95
C LEU A 270 -3.51 -18.88 -17.91
N GLU A 271 -2.98 -18.66 -19.11
CA GLU A 271 -2.68 -19.74 -20.07
C GLU A 271 -1.29 -20.35 -19.87
N GLN A 272 -0.48 -19.79 -18.94
CA GLN A 272 0.85 -20.32 -18.68
C GLN A 272 0.74 -21.65 -17.93
N PRO A 273 1.58 -22.65 -18.27
CA PRO A 273 1.44 -24.00 -17.73
C PRO A 273 1.55 -24.09 -16.21
N ASP A 274 2.47 -23.36 -15.60
CA ASP A 274 2.70 -23.30 -14.15
C ASP A 274 1.55 -22.59 -13.43
N VAL A 275 1.04 -21.50 -14.00
CA VAL A 275 -0.15 -20.79 -13.50
C VAL A 275 -1.38 -21.70 -13.56
N MET A 276 -1.57 -22.41 -14.68
CA MET A 276 -2.67 -23.36 -14.84
C MET A 276 -2.59 -24.51 -13.81
N GLU A 277 -1.41 -25.03 -13.50
CA GLU A 277 -1.24 -26.04 -12.45
C GLU A 277 -1.63 -25.50 -11.06
N ASN A 278 -1.25 -24.26 -10.73
CA ASN A 278 -1.65 -23.60 -9.49
C ASN A 278 -3.17 -23.40 -9.41
N LEU A 279 -3.81 -22.97 -10.51
CA LEU A 279 -5.26 -22.81 -10.59
C LEU A 279 -6.00 -24.16 -10.43
N LYS A 280 -5.46 -25.25 -10.96
CA LYS A 280 -6.01 -26.60 -10.76
C LYS A 280 -5.92 -27.04 -9.31
N LEU A 281 -4.83 -26.71 -8.60
CA LEU A 281 -4.72 -26.96 -7.16
C LEU A 281 -5.77 -26.16 -6.38
N LEU A 282 -5.97 -24.88 -6.68
CA LEU A 282 -7.03 -24.07 -6.07
C LEU A 282 -8.41 -24.70 -6.29
N HIS A 283 -8.71 -25.14 -7.52
CA HIS A 283 -9.99 -25.78 -7.83
C HIS A 283 -10.17 -27.12 -7.09
N LYS A 284 -9.10 -27.92 -7.00
CA LYS A 284 -9.09 -29.15 -6.22
C LYS A 284 -9.39 -28.86 -4.74
N TRP A 285 -8.71 -27.90 -4.14
CA TRP A 285 -8.91 -27.51 -2.74
C TRP A 285 -10.32 -26.99 -2.47
N TYR A 286 -10.89 -26.23 -3.40
CA TYR A 286 -12.27 -25.77 -3.31
C TYR A 286 -13.26 -26.94 -3.31
N ASN A 287 -13.14 -27.86 -4.25
CA ASN A 287 -14.01 -29.03 -4.36
C ASN A 287 -13.88 -30.02 -3.18
N ASP A 288 -12.67 -30.14 -2.63
CA ASP A 288 -12.38 -31.01 -1.50
C ASP A 288 -12.79 -30.38 -0.14
N GLY A 289 -13.33 -29.14 -0.15
CA GLY A 289 -13.77 -28.44 1.05
C GLY A 289 -12.65 -27.91 1.94
N ILE A 290 -11.46 -27.76 1.38
CA ILE A 290 -10.30 -27.11 2.01
C ILE A 290 -10.51 -25.59 2.06
N ILE A 291 -11.09 -25.02 0.99
CA ILE A 291 -11.44 -23.61 0.85
C ILE A 291 -12.91 -23.42 1.21
N ASN A 292 -13.25 -22.29 1.85
CA ASN A 292 -14.63 -21.93 2.17
C ASN A 292 -15.50 -21.83 0.90
N PRO A 293 -16.75 -22.31 0.92
CA PRO A 293 -17.60 -22.41 -0.28
C PRO A 293 -18.09 -21.06 -0.80
N ASP A 294 -18.01 -20.00 0.00
CA ASP A 294 -18.37 -18.63 -0.37
C ASP A 294 -17.16 -17.79 -0.80
N ALA A 295 -16.00 -18.38 -1.01
CA ALA A 295 -14.74 -17.70 -1.31
C ALA A 295 -14.86 -16.65 -2.42
N SER A 296 -15.55 -16.96 -3.54
CA SER A 296 -15.72 -16.04 -4.67
C SER A 296 -16.62 -14.82 -4.38
N THR A 297 -17.33 -14.82 -3.24
CA THR A 297 -18.26 -13.74 -2.85
C THR A 297 -17.98 -13.16 -1.47
N ALA A 298 -17.16 -13.82 -0.67
CA ALA A 298 -16.76 -13.33 0.65
C ALA A 298 -15.92 -12.04 0.52
N THR A 299 -16.27 -11.01 1.28
CA THR A 299 -15.56 -9.72 1.29
C THR A 299 -14.70 -9.53 2.54
N ALA A 300 -14.81 -10.43 3.52
CA ALA A 300 -14.04 -10.38 4.75
C ALA A 300 -13.62 -11.79 5.17
N ALA A 301 -12.42 -11.93 5.68
CA ALA A 301 -11.89 -13.17 6.24
C ALA A 301 -11.94 -13.14 7.78
N PRO A 302 -11.97 -14.33 8.45
CA PRO A 302 -11.76 -14.41 9.88
C PRO A 302 -10.42 -13.80 10.30
N THR A 303 -10.36 -13.23 11.50
CA THR A 303 -9.13 -12.66 12.05
C THR A 303 -8.07 -13.76 12.25
N ALA A 304 -8.43 -14.88 12.89
CA ALA A 304 -7.58 -16.05 13.02
C ALA A 304 -7.80 -17.01 11.85
N LYS A 305 -6.72 -17.40 11.19
CA LYS A 305 -6.67 -18.33 10.05
C LYS A 305 -5.50 -19.28 10.23
N THR A 306 -5.63 -20.48 9.71
CA THR A 306 -4.52 -21.47 9.76
C THR A 306 -3.32 -21.00 8.96
N VAL A 307 -3.56 -20.63 7.71
CA VAL A 307 -2.57 -20.16 6.77
C VAL A 307 -3.14 -19.06 5.90
N PHE A 308 -2.31 -18.11 5.53
CA PHE A 308 -2.63 -17.08 4.55
C PHE A 308 -1.36 -16.65 3.82
N PHE A 309 -1.52 -16.03 2.67
CA PHE A 309 -0.44 -15.52 1.85
C PHE A 309 -0.55 -14.01 1.81
N ALA A 310 0.53 -13.31 2.18
CA ALA A 310 0.50 -11.86 2.29
C ALA A 310 1.88 -11.26 2.03
N GLN A 311 1.88 -10.04 1.49
CA GLN A 311 3.09 -9.21 1.46
C GLN A 311 3.55 -8.94 2.89
N ALA A 312 4.83 -9.16 3.13
CA ALA A 312 5.46 -8.95 4.43
C ALA A 312 6.96 -8.67 4.28
N TYR A 313 7.62 -8.51 5.40
CA TYR A 313 9.05 -8.24 5.52
C TYR A 313 9.59 -8.88 6.81
N PRO A 314 10.90 -9.02 7.01
CA PRO A 314 11.48 -9.55 8.26
C PRO A 314 10.95 -8.80 9.50
N GLY A 315 10.38 -9.55 10.46
CA GLY A 315 9.76 -8.98 11.68
C GLY A 315 8.27 -8.65 11.57
N ALA A 316 7.64 -8.79 10.39
CA ALA A 316 6.21 -8.51 10.21
C ALA A 316 5.31 -9.52 10.95
N GLU A 317 5.80 -10.70 11.31
CA GLU A 317 5.07 -11.71 12.09
C GLU A 317 4.57 -11.16 13.43
N ALA A 318 5.26 -10.20 14.03
CA ALA A 318 4.82 -9.54 15.25
C ALA A 318 3.50 -8.78 15.02
N GLY A 319 3.39 -8.02 13.93
CA GLY A 319 2.18 -7.30 13.56
C GLY A 319 1.02 -8.24 13.20
N TYR A 320 1.31 -9.31 12.45
CA TYR A 320 0.30 -10.32 12.14
C TYR A 320 -0.17 -11.07 13.38
N SER A 321 0.73 -11.39 14.32
CA SER A 321 0.39 -12.02 15.60
C SER A 321 -0.53 -11.15 16.43
N LEU A 322 -0.23 -9.84 16.52
CA LEU A 322 -1.09 -8.89 17.22
C LEU A 322 -2.49 -8.81 16.57
N SER A 323 -2.54 -8.70 15.24
CA SER A 323 -3.80 -8.62 14.51
C SER A 323 -4.64 -9.90 14.62
N ALA A 324 -4.00 -11.06 14.60
CA ALA A 324 -4.67 -12.35 14.74
C ALA A 324 -5.06 -12.68 16.19
N GLY A 325 -4.45 -12.00 17.18
CA GLY A 325 -4.53 -12.38 18.61
C GLY A 325 -3.89 -13.74 18.90
N ARG A 326 -2.99 -14.20 18.04
CA ARG A 326 -2.33 -15.52 18.06
C ARG A 326 -0.93 -15.40 17.44
N GLU A 327 0.00 -16.20 17.92
CA GLU A 327 1.35 -16.21 17.37
C GLU A 327 1.34 -16.69 15.90
N VAL A 328 1.97 -15.92 15.01
CA VAL A 328 2.13 -16.20 13.58
C VAL A 328 3.62 -16.43 13.31
N VAL A 329 3.91 -17.43 12.48
CA VAL A 329 5.23 -17.67 11.89
C VAL A 329 5.15 -17.57 10.38
N MET A 330 6.26 -17.22 9.72
CA MET A 330 6.26 -16.93 8.30
C MET A 330 7.42 -17.61 7.58
N ASN A 331 7.20 -17.93 6.30
CA ASN A 331 8.26 -18.30 5.37
C ASN A 331 8.05 -17.61 4.02
N VAL A 332 9.15 -17.25 3.34
CA VAL A 332 9.08 -16.62 2.02
C VAL A 332 8.44 -17.58 1.02
N GLY A 333 7.45 -17.09 0.32
CA GLY A 333 6.77 -17.82 -0.76
C GLY A 333 7.23 -17.37 -2.15
N GLU A 334 7.42 -16.06 -2.35
CA GLU A 334 7.86 -15.47 -3.62
C GLU A 334 8.49 -14.09 -3.39
N GLY A 335 9.30 -13.63 -4.33
CA GLY A 335 10.09 -12.40 -4.22
C GLY A 335 11.36 -12.61 -3.36
N PRO A 336 12.07 -11.52 -2.99
CA PRO A 336 11.78 -10.10 -3.23
C PRO A 336 12.05 -9.66 -4.68
N MET A 337 11.17 -8.83 -5.23
CA MET A 337 11.27 -8.33 -6.60
C MET A 337 10.81 -6.87 -6.71
N TYR A 338 11.66 -6.00 -7.26
CA TYR A 338 11.26 -4.67 -7.67
C TYR A 338 10.57 -4.72 -9.03
N THR A 339 9.35 -4.24 -9.08
CA THR A 339 8.60 -3.98 -10.31
C THR A 339 8.07 -2.55 -10.27
N THR A 340 7.62 -2.01 -11.39
CA THR A 340 6.97 -0.70 -11.42
C THR A 340 5.77 -0.66 -10.47
N TRP A 341 5.00 -1.74 -10.42
CA TRP A 341 3.84 -1.84 -9.54
C TRP A 341 4.22 -1.80 -8.06
N THR A 342 5.28 -2.51 -7.64
CA THR A 342 5.71 -2.55 -6.24
C THR A 342 6.26 -1.21 -5.79
N VAL A 343 7.04 -0.54 -6.64
CA VAL A 343 7.53 0.83 -6.38
C VAL A 343 6.37 1.81 -6.26
N GLN A 344 5.39 1.74 -7.16
CA GLN A 344 4.22 2.62 -7.17
C GLN A 344 3.15 2.24 -6.15
N GLY A 345 3.39 1.24 -5.32
CA GLY A 345 2.50 0.89 -4.21
C GLY A 345 2.36 1.99 -3.15
N SER A 346 3.28 2.95 -3.12
CA SER A 346 3.23 4.10 -2.20
C SER A 346 4.02 5.27 -2.74
N LEU A 347 3.31 6.33 -3.13
CA LEU A 347 3.85 7.55 -3.69
C LEU A 347 3.28 8.77 -2.98
N ASN A 348 4.07 9.83 -2.87
CA ASN A 348 3.61 11.14 -2.42
C ASN A 348 3.84 12.16 -3.54
N ALA A 349 2.76 12.54 -4.22
CA ALA A 349 2.79 13.48 -5.34
C ALA A 349 2.51 14.90 -4.87
N ILE A 350 3.08 15.89 -5.58
CA ILE A 350 2.83 17.30 -5.34
C ILE A 350 1.95 17.84 -6.47
N SER A 351 0.92 18.61 -6.10
CA SER A 351 0.03 19.24 -7.08
C SER A 351 0.77 20.26 -7.94
N SER A 352 0.48 20.28 -9.24
CA SER A 352 0.99 21.35 -10.13
C SER A 352 0.43 22.73 -9.80
N SER A 353 -0.65 22.82 -9.03
CA SER A 353 -1.21 24.08 -8.55
C SER A 353 -0.68 24.52 -7.19
N SER A 354 0.17 23.72 -6.54
CA SER A 354 0.83 24.12 -5.30
C SER A 354 1.78 25.28 -5.56
N GLU A 355 1.67 26.31 -4.70
CA GLU A 355 2.60 27.44 -4.68
C GLU A 355 3.85 27.15 -3.84
N HIS A 356 3.94 25.90 -3.25
CA HIS A 356 4.90 25.50 -2.22
C HIS A 356 5.62 24.18 -2.55
N ILE A 357 6.05 23.99 -3.82
CA ILE A 357 6.68 22.72 -4.26
C ILE A 357 7.96 22.44 -3.46
N VAL A 358 8.82 23.44 -3.27
CA VAL A 358 10.10 23.27 -2.54
C VAL A 358 9.86 23.00 -1.06
N GLU A 359 8.93 23.71 -0.44
CA GLU A 359 8.56 23.51 0.95
C GLU A 359 7.91 22.14 1.17
N SER A 360 7.11 21.67 0.20
CA SER A 360 6.54 20.32 0.22
C SER A 360 7.62 19.23 0.15
N LEU A 361 8.63 19.42 -0.71
CA LEU A 361 9.78 18.50 -0.78
C LEU A 361 10.58 18.51 0.52
N LYS A 362 10.90 19.69 1.09
CA LYS A 362 11.59 19.79 2.40
C LYS A 362 10.80 19.16 3.54
N TYR A 363 9.47 19.26 3.49
CA TYR A 363 8.62 18.61 4.46
C TYR A 363 8.64 17.08 4.32
N LEU A 364 8.59 16.55 3.08
CA LEU A 364 8.75 15.12 2.80
C LEU A 364 10.13 14.62 3.19
N GLU A 365 11.21 15.40 2.94
CA GLU A 365 12.57 15.09 3.40
C GLU A 365 12.63 14.97 4.93
N LEU A 366 12.08 15.95 5.66
CA LEU A 366 11.99 15.90 7.13
C LEU A 366 11.22 14.66 7.61
N CYS A 367 10.09 14.32 6.97
CA CYS A 367 9.31 13.14 7.31
C CYS A 367 10.03 11.82 7.03
N ASN A 368 10.95 11.79 6.06
CA ASN A 368 11.70 10.58 5.71
C ASN A 368 12.99 10.44 6.52
N LEU A 369 13.71 11.54 6.80
CA LEU A 369 15.07 11.46 7.32
C LEU A 369 15.19 11.79 8.81
N ASP A 370 14.22 12.48 9.41
CA ASP A 370 14.23 12.81 10.83
C ASP A 370 13.38 11.81 11.63
N SER A 371 14.03 11.02 12.48
CA SER A 371 13.36 9.97 13.25
C SER A 371 12.33 10.51 14.25
N THR A 372 12.52 11.71 14.78
CA THR A 372 11.55 12.35 15.69
C THR A 372 10.27 12.70 14.94
N MET A 373 10.41 13.35 13.77
CA MET A 373 9.27 13.65 12.91
C MET A 373 8.59 12.38 12.40
N ARG A 374 9.38 11.40 11.98
CA ARG A 374 8.86 10.12 11.46
C ARG A 374 8.08 9.34 12.51
N ASN A 375 8.57 9.27 13.76
CA ASN A 375 7.87 8.61 14.85
C ASN A 375 6.57 9.34 15.23
N MET A 376 6.56 10.68 15.26
CA MET A 376 5.33 11.44 15.48
C MET A 376 4.31 11.17 14.37
N LEU A 377 4.73 11.18 13.11
CA LEU A 377 3.87 10.92 11.95
C LEU A 377 3.30 9.48 11.97
N ALA A 378 4.09 8.49 12.40
CA ALA A 378 3.70 7.08 12.44
C ALA A 378 2.91 6.70 13.69
N TYR A 379 3.33 7.19 14.83
CA TYR A 379 2.92 6.67 16.13
C TYR A 379 2.27 7.71 17.05
N GLY A 380 2.36 9.00 16.71
CA GLY A 380 1.88 10.10 17.52
C GLY A 380 2.89 10.59 18.56
N VAL A 381 2.39 11.20 19.63
CA VAL A 381 3.19 11.88 20.66
C VAL A 381 3.73 10.89 21.67
N GLU A 382 5.05 10.94 21.94
CA GLU A 382 5.71 10.17 23.00
C GLU A 382 5.07 10.43 24.38
N GLY A 383 5.02 9.39 25.20
CA GLY A 383 4.36 9.43 26.52
C GLY A 383 2.84 9.39 26.46
N THR A 384 2.22 9.80 25.34
CA THR A 384 0.77 9.72 25.10
C THR A 384 0.40 8.47 24.31
N HIS A 385 0.98 8.30 23.11
CA HIS A 385 0.62 7.24 22.17
C HIS A 385 1.60 6.06 22.19
N TRP A 386 2.83 6.30 22.60
CA TRP A 386 3.89 5.31 22.71
C TRP A 386 4.88 5.67 23.82
N THR A 387 5.71 4.71 24.19
CA THR A 387 6.73 4.86 25.22
C THR A 387 8.06 4.35 24.67
N ASP A 388 9.11 5.15 24.79
CA ASP A 388 10.48 4.72 24.51
C ASP A 388 10.94 3.73 25.58
N ASN A 389 11.44 2.57 25.15
CA ASN A 389 11.94 1.53 26.04
C ASN A 389 13.41 1.76 26.45
N GLY A 390 14.10 2.72 25.82
CA GLY A 390 15.51 3.04 26.07
C GLY A 390 16.51 2.04 25.47
N ASP A 391 16.05 1.10 24.66
CA ASP A 391 16.84 0.08 23.98
C ASP A 391 16.77 0.18 22.44
N GLY A 392 16.23 1.28 21.94
CA GLY A 392 16.01 1.51 20.50
C GLY A 392 14.67 0.98 20.00
N THR A 393 13.82 0.45 20.87
CA THR A 393 12.45 0.04 20.56
C THR A 393 11.42 0.87 21.31
N ILE A 394 10.16 0.79 20.87
CA ILE A 394 9.03 1.44 21.53
C ILE A 394 7.96 0.42 21.92
N THR A 395 7.13 0.80 22.86
CA THR A 395 5.93 0.05 23.24
C THR A 395 4.67 0.86 22.92
N ARG A 396 3.67 0.21 22.32
CA ARG A 396 2.32 0.70 22.12
C ARG A 396 1.32 -0.35 22.59
N ASP A 397 0.23 0.07 23.21
CA ASP A 397 -0.90 -0.80 23.53
C ASP A 397 -2.05 -0.63 22.51
N GLU A 398 -3.03 -1.52 22.57
CA GLU A 398 -4.18 -1.50 21.63
C GLU A 398 -5.00 -0.20 21.72
N VAL A 399 -5.13 0.39 22.91
CA VAL A 399 -5.88 1.64 23.11
C VAL A 399 -5.15 2.78 22.42
N LYS A 400 -3.85 2.89 22.65
CA LYS A 400 -3.00 3.91 22.05
C LYS A 400 -2.95 3.81 20.52
N GLN A 401 -2.99 2.59 19.98
CA GLN A 401 -3.11 2.37 18.54
C GLN A 401 -4.46 2.82 17.99
N SER A 402 -5.55 2.65 18.75
CA SER A 402 -6.88 3.08 18.31
C SER A 402 -7.05 4.60 18.32
N ASP A 403 -6.31 5.31 19.18
CA ASP A 403 -6.37 6.77 19.25
C ASP A 403 -5.55 7.42 18.11
N TYR A 404 -4.38 6.86 17.79
CA TYR A 404 -3.57 7.31 16.66
C TYR A 404 -2.89 6.13 15.97
N GLY A 405 -3.44 5.68 14.85
CA GLY A 405 -2.93 4.55 14.07
C GLY A 405 -3.13 4.76 12.56
N PRO A 406 -2.42 5.75 11.98
CA PRO A 406 -2.50 5.99 10.54
C PRO A 406 -1.87 4.85 9.74
N ALA A 407 -2.14 4.82 8.42
CA ALA A 407 -1.51 3.92 7.47
C ALA A 407 -0.05 4.33 7.24
N THR A 408 0.87 3.81 8.04
CA THR A 408 2.29 4.24 8.04
C THR A 408 2.97 4.08 6.69
N TYR A 409 2.56 3.09 5.90
CA TYR A 409 3.14 2.82 4.58
C TYR A 409 2.86 3.91 3.53
N SER A 410 1.80 4.72 3.73
CA SER A 410 1.42 5.79 2.80
C SER A 410 2.15 7.11 3.03
N GLN A 411 2.93 7.21 4.10
CA GLN A 411 3.47 8.47 4.59
C GLN A 411 4.92 8.72 4.15
N ALA A 412 5.84 7.91 4.68
CA ALA A 412 7.28 8.06 4.51
C ALA A 412 7.99 6.73 4.79
N THR A 413 9.32 6.72 4.74
CA THR A 413 10.15 5.53 4.95
C THR A 413 9.84 4.78 6.25
N PHE A 414 10.12 3.48 6.28
CA PHE A 414 10.14 2.70 7.52
C PHE A 414 11.47 2.81 8.27
N PHE A 415 12.56 3.12 7.57
CA PHE A 415 13.92 2.94 8.06
C PHE A 415 14.36 3.98 9.10
N THR A 416 13.60 5.03 9.30
CA THR A 416 13.81 6.03 10.37
C THR A 416 12.78 5.92 11.50
N MET A 417 11.84 4.95 11.43
CA MET A 417 10.92 4.64 12.53
C MET A 417 11.60 3.83 13.62
N SER A 418 11.14 3.99 14.85
CA SER A 418 11.49 3.08 15.94
C SER A 418 10.71 1.77 15.82
N PRO A 419 11.38 0.59 15.92
CA PRO A 419 10.69 -0.69 15.95
C PRO A 419 9.76 -0.83 17.16
N ILE A 420 8.62 -1.50 16.96
CA ILE A 420 7.67 -1.78 18.06
C ILE A 420 7.99 -3.16 18.64
N THR A 421 8.08 -3.27 20.00
CA THR A 421 8.20 -4.57 20.67
C THR A 421 7.07 -5.52 20.24
N PRO A 422 7.35 -6.83 20.02
CA PRO A 422 8.55 -7.58 20.40
C PRO A 422 9.71 -7.55 19.40
N ASN A 423 9.64 -6.76 18.32
CA ASN A 423 10.76 -6.62 17.38
C ASN A 423 11.99 -6.01 18.05
N THR A 424 13.16 -6.30 17.49
CA THR A 424 14.45 -5.80 17.98
C THR A 424 14.81 -4.46 17.35
N ALA A 425 15.75 -3.73 17.95
CA ALA A 425 16.16 -2.42 17.49
C ALA A 425 16.73 -2.39 16.07
N ASP A 426 17.16 -3.52 15.54
CA ASP A 426 17.71 -3.68 14.19
C ASP A 426 16.68 -4.12 13.13
N GLN A 427 15.39 -4.20 13.48
CA GLN A 427 14.34 -4.64 12.56
C GLN A 427 14.40 -3.90 11.21
N TRP A 428 14.43 -2.57 11.25
CA TRP A 428 14.40 -1.79 10.01
C TRP A 428 15.70 -1.88 9.22
N THR A 429 16.83 -2.11 9.87
CA THR A 429 18.09 -2.45 9.19
C THR A 429 17.96 -3.80 8.47
N GLN A 430 17.38 -4.81 9.11
CA GLN A 430 17.14 -6.11 8.47
C GLN A 430 16.20 -5.99 7.27
N VAL A 431 15.15 -5.15 7.37
CA VAL A 431 14.24 -4.89 6.24
C VAL A 431 14.96 -4.15 5.13
N GLN A 432 15.79 -3.16 5.45
CA GLN A 432 16.56 -2.41 4.46
C GLN A 432 17.55 -3.32 3.73
N ASP A 433 18.33 -4.12 4.45
CA ASP A 433 19.26 -5.12 3.88
C ASP A 433 18.51 -6.11 2.95
N TRP A 434 17.29 -6.50 3.36
CA TRP A 434 16.45 -7.41 2.57
C TRP A 434 16.00 -6.77 1.25
N VAL A 435 15.55 -5.51 1.28
CA VAL A 435 15.10 -4.77 0.09
C VAL A 435 16.26 -4.44 -0.84
N GLU A 436 17.43 -4.05 -0.29
CA GLU A 436 18.64 -3.77 -1.07
C GLU A 436 19.18 -5.01 -1.80
N GLY A 437 18.91 -6.22 -1.26
CA GLY A 437 19.24 -7.50 -1.90
C GLY A 437 18.24 -7.96 -2.97
N SER A 438 17.17 -7.20 -3.23
CA SER A 438 16.10 -7.59 -4.14
C SER A 438 16.51 -7.60 -5.60
N ALA A 439 15.96 -8.54 -6.36
CA ALA A 439 16.07 -8.52 -7.82
C ALA A 439 15.19 -7.41 -8.42
N GLU A 440 15.53 -6.98 -9.63
CA GLU A 440 14.75 -6.02 -10.40
C GLU A 440 14.13 -6.69 -11.62
N SER A 441 12.86 -6.35 -11.88
CA SER A 441 12.22 -6.75 -13.12
C SER A 441 12.92 -6.09 -14.32
N PRO A 442 13.15 -6.82 -15.43
CA PRO A 442 13.66 -6.22 -16.66
C PRO A 442 12.71 -5.14 -17.24
N TYR A 443 11.49 -5.11 -16.72
CA TYR A 443 10.43 -4.20 -17.13
C TYR A 443 10.22 -3.04 -16.14
N LEU A 444 11.07 -2.90 -15.13
CA LEU A 444 11.02 -1.79 -14.18
C LEU A 444 11.07 -0.44 -14.92
N GLY A 445 10.15 0.46 -14.56
CA GLY A 445 9.95 1.74 -15.24
C GLY A 445 8.90 1.71 -16.37
N PHE A 446 8.48 0.52 -16.85
CA PHE A 446 7.39 0.44 -17.84
C PHE A 446 6.05 0.83 -17.21
N MET A 447 5.36 1.77 -17.87
CA MET A 447 4.02 2.22 -17.50
C MET A 447 3.12 2.25 -18.73
N PHE A 448 2.10 1.42 -18.73
CA PHE A 448 1.15 1.32 -19.84
C PHE A 448 0.25 2.55 -19.93
N ASP A 449 0.31 3.27 -21.06
CA ASP A 449 -0.67 4.30 -21.40
C ASP A 449 -1.89 3.64 -22.03
N SER A 450 -2.97 3.53 -21.28
CA SER A 450 -4.21 2.89 -21.71
C SER A 450 -5.14 3.80 -22.55
N ALA A 451 -4.83 5.08 -22.71
CA ALA A 451 -5.68 6.03 -23.41
C ALA A 451 -6.03 5.60 -24.85
N PRO A 452 -5.11 5.03 -25.66
CA PRO A 452 -5.42 4.58 -27.01
C PRO A 452 -6.46 3.46 -27.09
N VAL A 453 -6.63 2.66 -26.02
CA VAL A 453 -7.48 1.46 -25.96
C VAL A 453 -8.46 1.47 -24.79
N ALA A 454 -8.76 2.67 -24.27
CA ALA A 454 -9.55 2.84 -23.06
C ALA A 454 -10.96 2.21 -23.13
N THR A 455 -11.57 2.17 -24.30
CA THR A 455 -12.90 1.58 -24.52
C THR A 455 -12.85 0.05 -24.41
N GLU A 456 -11.90 -0.58 -25.06
CA GLU A 456 -11.67 -2.02 -25.07
C GLU A 456 -11.23 -2.47 -23.66
N LEU A 457 -10.31 -1.73 -23.04
CA LEU A 457 -9.84 -2.01 -21.70
C LEU A 457 -10.98 -1.95 -20.67
N ALA A 458 -11.83 -0.93 -20.71
CA ALA A 458 -12.98 -0.84 -19.80
C ALA A 458 -13.96 -2.01 -19.97
N ALA A 459 -14.19 -2.47 -21.22
CA ALA A 459 -15.02 -3.64 -21.50
C ALA A 459 -14.39 -4.93 -20.95
N CYS A 460 -13.06 -5.07 -21.08
CA CYS A 460 -12.30 -6.19 -20.52
C CYS A 460 -12.31 -6.17 -18.97
N GLN A 461 -12.14 -5.02 -18.34
CA GLN A 461 -12.18 -4.88 -16.88
C GLN A 461 -13.55 -5.26 -16.30
N ALA A 462 -14.64 -4.98 -16.99
CA ALA A 462 -15.96 -5.43 -16.57
C ALA A 462 -16.10 -6.96 -16.58
N LEU A 463 -15.50 -7.65 -17.56
CA LEU A 463 -15.43 -9.11 -17.61
C LEU A 463 -14.48 -9.68 -16.56
N TYR A 464 -13.32 -9.03 -16.35
CA TYR A 464 -12.42 -9.40 -15.25
C TYR A 464 -13.17 -9.42 -13.91
N ALA A 465 -13.87 -8.34 -13.57
CA ALA A 465 -14.63 -8.25 -12.33
C ALA A 465 -15.67 -9.38 -12.17
N GLN A 466 -16.18 -9.91 -13.29
CA GLN A 466 -17.13 -11.02 -13.29
C GLN A 466 -16.45 -12.40 -13.10
N TYR A 467 -15.32 -12.65 -13.79
CA TYR A 467 -14.70 -13.97 -13.85
C TYR A 467 -13.60 -14.19 -12.81
N ALA A 468 -12.81 -13.14 -12.50
CA ALA A 468 -11.63 -13.27 -11.66
C ALA A 468 -11.93 -13.88 -10.28
N PRO A 469 -12.99 -13.46 -9.54
CA PRO A 469 -13.27 -14.06 -8.23
C PRO A 469 -13.49 -15.57 -8.27
N GLU A 470 -14.10 -16.10 -9.34
CA GLU A 470 -14.35 -17.53 -9.48
C GLU A 470 -13.09 -18.31 -9.90
N ILE A 471 -12.21 -17.69 -10.69
CA ILE A 471 -10.95 -18.29 -11.16
C ILE A 471 -9.94 -18.36 -10.01
N ILE A 472 -9.65 -17.21 -9.37
CA ILE A 472 -8.56 -17.09 -8.38
C ILE A 472 -8.92 -17.66 -7.01
N THR A 473 -10.17 -18.06 -6.79
CA THR A 473 -10.61 -18.80 -5.59
C THR A 473 -10.78 -20.29 -5.85
N GLY A 474 -10.61 -20.73 -7.10
CA GLY A 474 -10.85 -22.13 -7.49
C GLY A 474 -12.32 -22.55 -7.56
N ALA A 475 -13.28 -21.61 -7.44
CA ALA A 475 -14.72 -21.92 -7.43
C ALA A 475 -15.21 -22.52 -8.75
N ARG A 476 -14.51 -22.27 -9.86
CA ARG A 476 -14.77 -22.90 -11.16
C ARG A 476 -13.55 -23.64 -11.69
N ASP A 477 -13.80 -24.68 -12.47
CA ASP A 477 -12.77 -25.46 -13.14
C ASP A 477 -11.97 -24.58 -14.13
N PRO A 478 -10.64 -24.36 -13.90
CA PRO A 478 -9.83 -23.49 -14.73
C PRO A 478 -9.67 -24.01 -16.15
N GLU A 479 -9.70 -25.35 -16.39
CA GLU A 479 -9.56 -25.92 -17.73
C GLU A 479 -10.73 -25.54 -18.65
N THR A 480 -11.90 -25.24 -18.09
CA THR A 480 -13.06 -24.75 -18.83
C THR A 480 -13.21 -23.24 -18.75
N THR A 481 -12.97 -22.65 -17.57
CA THR A 481 -13.25 -21.23 -17.31
C THR A 481 -12.23 -20.31 -17.95
N VAL A 482 -10.94 -20.67 -17.97
CA VAL A 482 -9.90 -19.82 -18.58
C VAL A 482 -10.09 -19.66 -20.09
N PRO A 483 -10.36 -20.73 -20.89
CA PRO A 483 -10.74 -20.57 -22.30
C PRO A 483 -12.03 -19.75 -22.52
N GLU A 484 -13.07 -19.94 -21.68
CA GLU A 484 -14.29 -19.13 -21.74
C GLU A 484 -14.01 -17.65 -21.44
N TYR A 485 -13.19 -17.37 -20.42
CA TYR A 485 -12.77 -16.01 -20.07
C TYR A 485 -12.06 -15.33 -21.23
N TYR A 486 -11.00 -15.94 -21.78
CA TYR A 486 -10.28 -15.30 -22.88
C TYR A 486 -11.10 -15.19 -24.17
N ALA A 487 -12.01 -16.11 -24.43
CA ALA A 487 -12.93 -15.98 -25.56
C ALA A 487 -13.88 -14.75 -25.38
N ALA A 488 -14.38 -14.53 -24.15
CA ALA A 488 -15.19 -13.36 -23.83
C ALA A 488 -14.35 -12.06 -23.90
N MET A 489 -13.13 -12.11 -23.39
CA MET A 489 -12.19 -10.97 -23.41
C MET A 489 -11.81 -10.59 -24.85
N ASP A 490 -11.56 -11.56 -25.73
CA ASP A 490 -11.27 -11.33 -27.15
C ASP A 490 -12.45 -10.67 -27.87
N ALA A 491 -13.68 -11.11 -27.54
CA ALA A 491 -14.90 -10.48 -28.08
C ALA A 491 -15.09 -9.03 -27.58
N ALA A 492 -14.50 -8.68 -26.42
CA ALA A 492 -14.50 -7.33 -25.85
C ALA A 492 -13.32 -6.47 -26.32
N GLY A 493 -12.35 -7.04 -27.04
CA GLY A 493 -11.22 -6.31 -27.63
C GLY A 493 -9.87 -6.54 -26.93
N LEU A 494 -9.70 -7.61 -26.14
CA LEU A 494 -8.43 -7.89 -25.44
C LEU A 494 -7.23 -7.92 -26.36
N GLN A 495 -7.37 -8.46 -27.59
CA GLN A 495 -6.26 -8.50 -28.53
C GLN A 495 -5.78 -7.09 -28.89
N THR A 496 -6.68 -6.11 -29.03
CA THR A 496 -6.32 -4.71 -29.27
C THR A 496 -5.55 -4.12 -28.09
N VAL A 497 -5.95 -4.44 -26.84
CA VAL A 497 -5.25 -4.02 -25.62
C VAL A 497 -3.86 -4.68 -25.57
N GLN A 498 -3.78 -5.98 -25.85
CA GLN A 498 -2.51 -6.73 -25.85
C GLN A 498 -1.54 -6.20 -26.91
N ASP A 499 -2.01 -5.93 -28.13
CA ASP A 499 -1.19 -5.39 -29.22
C ASP A 499 -0.64 -3.99 -28.87
N GLU A 500 -1.46 -3.14 -28.27
CA GLU A 500 -1.02 -1.81 -27.85
C GLU A 500 -0.02 -1.87 -26.68
N MET A 501 -0.26 -2.73 -25.69
CA MET A 501 0.66 -2.95 -24.59
C MET A 501 2.00 -3.51 -25.10
N GLN A 502 1.97 -4.45 -26.06
CA GLN A 502 3.15 -5.01 -26.71
C GLN A 502 3.96 -3.92 -27.41
N ARG A 503 3.29 -3.07 -28.20
CA ARG A 503 3.92 -1.97 -28.93
C ARG A 503 4.63 -1.00 -27.98
N GLN A 504 3.97 -0.62 -26.88
CA GLN A 504 4.56 0.29 -25.89
C GLN A 504 5.72 -0.34 -25.14
N LEU A 505 5.62 -1.64 -24.80
CA LEU A 505 6.73 -2.36 -24.16
C LEU A 505 7.95 -2.46 -25.06
N GLU A 506 7.76 -2.72 -26.37
CA GLU A 506 8.86 -2.75 -27.35
C GLU A 506 9.54 -1.37 -27.45
N GLU A 507 8.79 -0.29 -27.48
CA GLU A 507 9.32 1.08 -27.46
C GLU A 507 10.12 1.38 -26.20
N PHE A 508 9.59 0.98 -25.03
CA PHE A 508 10.26 1.14 -23.74
C PHE A 508 11.58 0.35 -23.70
N MET A 509 11.58 -0.92 -24.06
CA MET A 509 12.79 -1.75 -24.07
C MET A 509 13.84 -1.25 -25.07
N ALA A 510 13.42 -0.70 -26.20
CA ALA A 510 14.33 -0.09 -27.17
C ALA A 510 14.99 1.18 -26.60
N SER A 511 14.26 1.99 -25.81
CA SER A 511 14.82 3.18 -25.17
C SER A 511 15.85 2.84 -24.09
N LYS A 512 15.58 1.82 -23.24
CA LYS A 512 16.55 1.32 -22.23
C LYS A 512 17.86 0.80 -22.86
N THR A 513 17.82 0.29 -24.06
CA THR A 513 19.02 -0.25 -24.74
C THR A 513 19.87 0.87 -25.37
N ALA A 514 19.31 2.07 -25.54
CA ALA A 514 19.96 3.21 -26.19
C ALA A 514 20.70 4.14 -25.19
N GLU A 515 20.45 3.99 -23.92
CA GLU A 515 21.15 4.64 -22.80
C GLU A 515 22.38 3.81 -22.36
#